data_2d144444dc52168a8cd8361e7cbf314b
#
_entry.id   2d144444dc52168a8cd8361e7cbf314b
#
_cell.length_a   1.000
_cell.length_b   1.000
_cell.length_c   1.000
_cell.angle_alpha   90.00
_cell.angle_beta   90.00
_cell.angle_gamma   90.00
#
_symmetry.space_group_name_H-M   'P 1'
#
loop_
_entity.id
_entity.type
_entity.pdbx_description
1 polymer ?
#
loop_
_entity_poly.entity_id
_entity_poly.type
_entity_poly.pdbx_seq_one_letter_code
_entity_poly.pdbx_strand_id
1 'polypeptide(L)'
;MKYSLITLACAALLAGCSSSATRDALQVQNPTVLQTGFGASQDAAAGAATQPWLDTYRGTDNRRTAENVRRRLDALGARKDNYFGYKAQCWLDAADEERSHLNHWGFVEEALHEADRLTASLETGNGLAADNPQLRTASVVRPDLWQQILAAKTAPAFAMCTEAQRQTACAEVELLHAGHEAWTRGFDASAARVSRSAARLPAIGAALDACKPPPPPPPQIPEKLTLRGDTTFGFDRSDVSGMLPEGRSRLDKLVGDLKQVDDVSAIGIDGYTDRLGSDSYNQRLSTRRADTVKRYLQQGGVDVPMNARGHGKRDPVVQCDQRDRQQLIECLAPNRRVELNFSRRPPAVTGQRPAQ
;
A
#
# COMPACT_ATOMS: atom_id res chain seq x y z
N MET A 1 48.92 -47.68 -1.46
CA MET A 1 48.88 -46.40 -2.17
C MET A 1 47.78 -46.23 -3.23
N LYS A 2 46.93 -47.23 -3.52
CA LYS A 2 45.84 -47.11 -4.53
C LYS A 2 44.50 -46.59 -4.01
N TYR A 3 44.28 -46.52 -2.70
CA TYR A 3 43.01 -46.06 -2.12
C TYR A 3 42.96 -44.57 -1.80
N SER A 4 44.12 -43.89 -1.66
CA SER A 4 44.17 -42.44 -1.39
C SER A 4 43.83 -41.56 -2.59
N LEU A 5 44.03 -42.02 -3.81
CA LEU A 5 43.73 -41.28 -5.03
C LEU A 5 42.24 -41.27 -5.39
N ILE A 6 41.52 -42.35 -5.02
CA ILE A 6 40.07 -42.44 -5.32
C ILE A 6 39.26 -41.57 -4.35
N THR A 7 39.65 -41.44 -3.09
CA THR A 7 39.00 -40.58 -2.11
C THR A 7 39.18 -39.10 -2.43
N LEU A 8 40.33 -38.70 -2.96
CA LEU A 8 40.58 -37.31 -3.36
C LEU A 8 39.78 -36.94 -4.60
N ALA A 9 39.62 -37.84 -5.57
CA ALA A 9 38.83 -37.59 -6.78
C ALA A 9 37.31 -37.48 -6.48
N CYS A 10 36.80 -38.32 -5.55
CA CYS A 10 35.41 -38.25 -5.11
C CYS A 10 35.11 -36.93 -4.33
N ALA A 11 36.04 -36.48 -3.48
CA ALA A 11 35.88 -35.19 -2.77
C ALA A 11 35.87 -33.98 -3.71
N ALA A 12 36.70 -34.00 -4.75
CA ALA A 12 36.73 -32.94 -5.77
C ALA A 12 35.46 -32.94 -6.64
N LEU A 13 34.89 -34.10 -6.94
CA LEU A 13 33.63 -34.21 -7.68
C LEU A 13 32.41 -33.75 -6.83
N LEU A 14 32.39 -34.00 -5.54
CA LEU A 14 31.35 -33.53 -4.64
C LEU A 14 31.39 -32.03 -4.42
N ALA A 15 32.58 -31.41 -4.34
CA ALA A 15 32.72 -29.99 -4.23
C ALA A 15 32.27 -29.27 -5.53
N GLY A 16 32.54 -29.83 -6.71
CA GLY A 16 32.07 -29.31 -7.99
C GLY A 16 30.54 -29.39 -8.15
N CYS A 17 29.90 -30.45 -7.65
CA CYS A 17 28.44 -30.58 -7.68
C CYS A 17 27.73 -29.61 -6.72
N SER A 18 28.30 -29.33 -5.54
CA SER A 18 27.71 -28.38 -4.58
C SER A 18 27.76 -26.95 -5.11
N SER A 19 28.84 -26.52 -5.75
CA SER A 19 28.96 -25.18 -6.29
C SER A 19 28.02 -24.90 -7.48
N SER A 20 27.74 -25.90 -8.32
CA SER A 20 26.76 -25.75 -9.40
C SER A 20 25.32 -25.72 -8.90
N ALA A 21 24.97 -26.54 -7.89
CA ALA A 21 23.65 -26.50 -7.28
C ALA A 21 23.38 -25.15 -6.57
N THR A 22 24.37 -24.60 -5.86
CA THR A 22 24.29 -23.28 -5.24
C THR A 22 24.10 -22.18 -6.30
N ARG A 23 24.89 -22.22 -7.38
CA ARG A 23 24.73 -21.30 -8.51
C ARG A 23 23.33 -21.33 -9.12
N ASP A 24 22.79 -22.52 -9.36
CA ASP A 24 21.47 -22.70 -9.97
C ASP A 24 20.36 -22.20 -9.06
N ALA A 25 20.49 -22.38 -7.75
CA ALA A 25 19.57 -21.87 -6.74
C ALA A 25 19.58 -20.32 -6.67
N LEU A 26 20.65 -19.66 -7.07
CA LEU A 26 20.75 -18.19 -7.11
C LEU A 26 19.96 -17.57 -8.27
N GLN A 27 19.55 -18.35 -9.27
CA GLN A 27 18.83 -17.84 -10.45
C GLN A 27 19.53 -16.64 -11.12
N VAL A 28 20.84 -16.75 -11.28
CA VAL A 28 21.68 -15.67 -11.87
C VAL A 28 21.21 -15.35 -13.28
N GLN A 29 20.95 -14.06 -13.58
CA GLN A 29 20.45 -13.63 -14.89
C GLN A 29 21.57 -13.34 -15.91
N ASN A 30 22.80 -13.17 -15.47
CA ASN A 30 23.92 -12.80 -16.35
C ASN A 30 24.50 -14.05 -17.06
N PRO A 31 24.38 -14.15 -18.40
CA PRO A 31 24.88 -15.31 -19.16
C PRO A 31 26.38 -15.55 -19.01
N THR A 32 27.18 -14.50 -18.85
CA THR A 32 28.66 -14.61 -18.75
C THR A 32 29.09 -15.21 -17.41
N VAL A 33 28.34 -14.97 -16.35
CA VAL A 33 28.54 -15.59 -15.02
C VAL A 33 28.21 -17.08 -15.06
N LEU A 34 27.26 -17.48 -15.90
CA LEU A 34 26.81 -18.85 -16.07
C LEU A 34 27.76 -19.69 -16.93
N GLN A 35 28.66 -19.09 -17.69
CA GLN A 35 29.63 -19.83 -18.48
C GLN A 35 30.61 -20.59 -17.60
N THR A 36 30.92 -21.81 -17.98
CA THR A 36 31.88 -22.66 -17.27
C THR A 36 33.30 -22.35 -17.63
N GLY A 37 34.20 -22.20 -16.67
CA GLY A 37 35.63 -22.05 -16.81
C GLY A 37 36.18 -20.65 -16.49
N PHE A 38 37.45 -20.64 -16.09
CA PHE A 38 38.18 -19.42 -15.74
C PHE A 38 38.44 -18.49 -16.94
N GLY A 39 38.15 -18.92 -18.14
CA GLY A 39 38.37 -18.14 -19.35
C GLY A 39 37.13 -17.38 -19.83
N ALA A 40 35.99 -17.46 -19.14
CA ALA A 40 34.90 -16.53 -19.38
C ALA A 40 35.39 -15.19 -18.85
N SER A 41 36.07 -14.47 -19.69
CA SER A 41 36.62 -13.20 -19.37
C SER A 41 35.47 -12.27 -18.93
N GLN A 42 35.66 -11.65 -17.82
CA GLN A 42 34.97 -10.41 -17.49
C GLN A 42 35.51 -9.33 -18.44
N ASP A 43 35.47 -9.62 -19.73
CA ASP A 43 35.82 -8.69 -20.79
C ASP A 43 34.74 -7.62 -20.97
N ALA A 44 34.85 -6.78 -21.96
CA ALA A 44 33.94 -5.68 -22.20
C ALA A 44 32.45 -6.09 -22.26
N ALA A 45 32.18 -7.30 -22.77
CA ALA A 45 30.79 -7.85 -22.77
C ALA A 45 30.36 -8.38 -21.40
N ALA A 46 31.33 -8.73 -20.56
CA ALA A 46 31.14 -9.36 -19.24
C ALA A 46 31.31 -8.39 -18.04
N GLY A 47 31.33 -7.09 -18.28
CA GLY A 47 31.47 -6.11 -17.23
C GLY A 47 32.90 -5.58 -17.05
N ALA A 48 33.76 -5.63 -18.10
CA ALA A 48 35.03 -4.91 -18.09
C ALA A 48 34.81 -3.41 -17.89
N ALA A 49 35.73 -2.76 -17.20
CA ALA A 49 35.68 -1.32 -16.99
C ALA A 49 35.74 -0.57 -18.33
N THR A 50 34.70 0.19 -18.62
CA THR A 50 34.66 1.11 -19.76
C THR A 50 35.39 2.39 -19.43
N GLN A 51 35.85 3.13 -20.46
CA GLN A 51 36.53 4.41 -20.24
C GLN A 51 35.69 5.40 -19.41
N PRO A 52 34.39 5.59 -19.65
CA PRO A 52 33.53 6.44 -18.78
C PRO A 52 33.52 5.99 -17.33
N TRP A 53 33.50 4.68 -17.07
CA TRP A 53 33.55 4.15 -15.71
C TRP A 53 34.91 4.46 -15.05
N LEU A 54 36.02 4.21 -15.77
CA LEU A 54 37.36 4.52 -15.29
C LEU A 54 37.54 6.01 -14.99
N ASP A 55 36.98 6.88 -15.84
CA ASP A 55 37.06 8.33 -15.65
C ASP A 55 36.22 8.79 -14.43
N THR A 56 35.09 8.15 -14.18
CA THR A 56 34.23 8.44 -13.01
C THR A 56 34.95 8.11 -11.70
N TYR A 57 35.66 6.99 -11.64
CA TYR A 57 36.25 6.48 -10.39
C TYR A 57 37.78 6.67 -10.29
N ARG A 58 38.40 7.26 -11.29
CA ARG A 58 39.86 7.48 -11.29
C ARG A 58 40.31 8.37 -10.15
N GLY A 59 41.25 7.86 -9.35
CA GLY A 59 41.83 8.60 -8.22
C GLY A 59 40.95 8.75 -7.01
N THR A 60 39.84 7.99 -6.94
CA THR A 60 38.97 7.96 -5.77
C THR A 60 39.69 7.33 -4.58
N ASP A 61 39.83 8.08 -3.49
CA ASP A 61 40.28 7.56 -2.21
C ASP A 61 39.06 7.00 -1.44
N ASN A 62 38.90 5.70 -1.52
CA ASN A 62 37.70 5.00 -0.98
C ASN A 62 37.52 5.25 0.54
N ARG A 63 38.64 5.34 1.30
CA ARG A 63 38.54 5.62 2.75
C ARG A 63 38.03 7.03 3.01
N ARG A 64 38.65 8.03 2.38
CA ARG A 64 38.26 9.43 2.53
C ARG A 64 36.84 9.68 2.05
N THR A 65 36.44 9.04 0.97
CA THR A 65 35.10 9.13 0.42
C THR A 65 34.09 8.56 1.42
N ALA A 66 34.32 7.35 1.96
CA ALA A 66 33.47 6.75 2.98
C ALA A 66 33.32 7.62 4.22
N GLU A 67 34.44 8.14 4.76
CA GLU A 67 34.43 9.02 5.94
C GLU A 67 33.70 10.34 5.67
N ASN A 68 33.84 10.90 4.47
CA ASN A 68 33.14 12.13 4.08
C ASN A 68 31.65 11.92 3.96
N VAL A 69 31.20 10.91 3.23
CA VAL A 69 29.79 10.60 3.02
C VAL A 69 29.14 10.28 4.36
N ARG A 70 29.78 9.51 5.23
CA ARG A 70 29.25 9.16 6.57
C ARG A 70 29.04 10.41 7.40
N ARG A 71 30.01 11.33 7.47
CA ARG A 71 29.85 12.60 8.21
C ARG A 71 28.70 13.45 7.67
N ARG A 72 28.57 13.56 6.34
CA ARG A 72 27.47 14.30 5.69
C ARG A 72 26.12 13.67 5.99
N LEU A 73 26.02 12.34 5.87
CA LEU A 73 24.81 11.60 6.20
C LEU A 73 24.43 11.79 7.68
N ASP A 74 25.39 11.73 8.59
CA ASP A 74 25.14 11.94 10.02
C ASP A 74 24.73 13.38 10.36
N ALA A 75 25.27 14.37 9.65
CA ALA A 75 24.91 15.77 9.80
C ALA A 75 23.46 16.08 9.40
N LEU A 76 22.80 15.19 8.66
CA LEU A 76 21.38 15.32 8.32
C LEU A 76 20.45 15.13 9.54
N GLY A 77 20.92 14.53 10.62
CA GLY A 77 20.09 14.24 11.80
C GLY A 77 18.85 13.43 11.41
N ALA A 78 17.69 13.82 11.89
CA ALA A 78 16.42 13.11 11.58
C ALA A 78 16.03 13.09 10.10
N ARG A 79 16.61 13.93 9.23
CA ARG A 79 16.34 13.91 7.79
C ARG A 79 16.85 12.65 7.10
N LYS A 80 17.77 11.90 7.70
CA LYS A 80 18.21 10.59 7.19
C LYS A 80 17.33 9.43 7.63
N ASP A 81 16.39 9.63 8.57
CA ASP A 81 15.54 8.57 9.10
C ASP A 81 14.39 8.20 8.15
N ASN A 82 14.77 7.79 6.96
CA ASN A 82 13.89 7.35 5.89
C ASN A 82 14.59 6.32 5.00
N TYR A 83 13.83 5.73 4.06
CA TYR A 83 14.32 4.70 3.14
C TYR A 83 15.66 5.07 2.45
N PHE A 84 15.82 6.31 2.00
CA PHE A 84 17.01 6.74 1.26
C PHE A 84 18.24 6.86 2.15
N GLY A 85 18.06 7.39 3.37
CA GLY A 85 19.14 7.49 4.34
C GLY A 85 19.59 6.12 4.86
N TYR A 86 18.65 5.22 5.10
CA TYR A 86 18.98 3.82 5.43
C TYR A 86 19.69 3.12 4.28
N LYS A 87 19.26 3.38 3.03
CA LYS A 87 19.91 2.80 1.85
C LYS A 87 21.34 3.31 1.67
N ALA A 88 21.57 4.61 1.89
CA ALA A 88 22.91 5.19 1.88
C ALA A 88 23.80 4.55 2.96
N GLN A 89 23.29 4.34 4.17
CA GLN A 89 24.01 3.66 5.24
C GLN A 89 24.36 2.22 4.87
N CYS A 90 23.40 1.45 4.32
CA CYS A 90 23.65 0.06 3.92
C CYS A 90 24.68 -0.03 2.78
N TRP A 91 24.73 0.96 1.87
CA TRP A 91 25.78 1.04 0.85
C TRP A 91 27.14 1.34 1.45
N LEU A 92 27.25 2.24 2.44
CA LEU A 92 28.49 2.48 3.18
C LEU A 92 29.00 1.22 3.88
N ASP A 93 28.10 0.48 4.51
CA ASP A 93 28.44 -0.76 5.21
C ASP A 93 28.92 -1.84 4.23
N ALA A 94 28.25 -1.98 3.07
CA ALA A 94 28.68 -2.90 2.02
C ALA A 94 30.06 -2.53 1.44
N ALA A 95 30.31 -1.23 1.22
CA ALA A 95 31.61 -0.75 0.76
C ALA A 95 32.73 -1.02 1.77
N ASP A 96 32.48 -0.82 3.06
CA ASP A 96 33.45 -1.09 4.13
C ASP A 96 33.74 -2.59 4.27
N GLU A 97 32.72 -3.44 4.14
CA GLU A 97 32.90 -4.90 4.16
C GLU A 97 33.79 -5.34 3.01
N GLU A 98 33.49 -4.94 1.76
CA GLU A 98 34.28 -5.33 0.59
C GLU A 98 35.69 -4.72 0.60
N ARG A 99 35.84 -3.51 1.11
CA ARG A 99 37.17 -2.92 1.31
C ARG A 99 38.00 -3.71 2.31
N SER A 100 37.39 -4.24 3.37
CA SER A 100 38.07 -5.09 4.35
C SER A 100 38.52 -6.42 3.76
N HIS A 101 37.79 -6.93 2.75
CA HIS A 101 38.11 -8.13 2.00
C HIS A 101 39.12 -7.87 0.86
N LEU A 102 39.63 -6.63 0.75
CA LEU A 102 40.55 -6.24 -0.31
C LEU A 102 39.99 -6.45 -1.73
N ASN A 103 38.70 -6.16 -1.89
CA ASN A 103 38.02 -6.26 -3.16
C ASN A 103 38.57 -5.20 -4.16
N HIS A 104 39.03 -5.64 -5.31
CA HIS A 104 39.64 -4.80 -6.35
C HIS A 104 38.81 -4.77 -7.64
N TRP A 105 37.57 -5.28 -7.64
CA TRP A 105 36.75 -5.39 -8.84
C TRP A 105 35.97 -4.12 -9.18
N GLY A 106 35.96 -3.13 -8.29
CA GLY A 106 35.25 -1.86 -8.48
C GLY A 106 33.92 -1.73 -7.78
N PHE A 107 33.46 -2.76 -7.04
CA PHE A 107 32.23 -2.69 -6.28
C PHE A 107 32.27 -1.66 -5.15
N VAL A 108 33.42 -1.50 -4.50
CA VAL A 108 33.61 -0.50 -3.42
C VAL A 108 33.34 0.91 -3.95
N GLU A 109 33.89 1.24 -5.13
CA GLU A 109 33.70 2.52 -5.79
C GLU A 109 32.21 2.75 -6.14
N GLU A 110 31.56 1.76 -6.72
CA GLU A 110 30.15 1.82 -7.11
C GLU A 110 29.25 1.99 -5.87
N ALA A 111 29.51 1.26 -4.79
CA ALA A 111 28.78 1.35 -3.54
C ALA A 111 28.93 2.73 -2.86
N LEU A 112 30.15 3.26 -2.81
CA LEU A 112 30.40 4.60 -2.28
C LEU A 112 29.75 5.70 -3.11
N HIS A 113 29.76 5.56 -4.44
CA HIS A 113 29.08 6.48 -5.34
C HIS A 113 27.57 6.54 -5.08
N GLU A 114 26.93 5.38 -4.90
CA GLU A 114 25.49 5.32 -4.57
C GLU A 114 25.20 5.92 -3.19
N ALA A 115 26.03 5.65 -2.20
CA ALA A 115 25.90 6.26 -0.88
C ALA A 115 26.04 7.79 -0.95
N ASP A 116 27.00 8.29 -1.72
CA ASP A 116 27.20 9.73 -1.93
C ASP A 116 26.04 10.38 -2.67
N ARG A 117 25.58 9.76 -3.76
CA ARG A 117 24.43 10.21 -4.55
C ARG A 117 23.17 10.36 -3.68
N LEU A 118 22.86 9.35 -2.89
CA LEU A 118 21.69 9.36 -1.99
C LEU A 118 21.85 10.44 -0.90
N THR A 119 23.05 10.58 -0.33
CA THR A 119 23.35 11.59 0.69
C THR A 119 23.21 13.00 0.13
N ALA A 120 23.79 13.28 -1.06
CA ALA A 120 23.66 14.57 -1.74
C ALA A 120 22.21 14.90 -2.09
N SER A 121 21.44 13.90 -2.52
CA SER A 121 20.00 14.07 -2.79
C SER A 121 19.20 14.40 -1.51
N LEU A 122 19.56 13.81 -0.37
CA LEU A 122 18.94 14.15 0.92
C LEU A 122 19.34 15.54 1.43
N GLU A 123 20.56 16.00 1.15
CA GLU A 123 21.02 17.35 1.48
C GLU A 123 20.25 18.42 0.73
N THR A 124 20.02 18.20 -0.56
CA THR A 124 19.38 19.17 -1.46
C THR A 124 17.86 19.01 -1.53
N GLY A 125 17.31 17.87 -1.13
CA GLY A 125 15.90 17.53 -1.30
C GLY A 125 15.50 17.18 -2.74
N ASN A 126 16.47 17.02 -3.66
CA ASN A 126 16.23 16.78 -5.07
C ASN A 126 16.88 15.46 -5.54
N GLY A 127 16.34 14.85 -6.59
CA GLY A 127 16.96 13.70 -7.26
C GLY A 127 16.83 12.37 -6.49
N LEU A 128 15.94 12.29 -5.48
CA LEU A 128 15.66 11.03 -4.80
C LEU A 128 14.87 10.11 -5.74
N ALA A 129 15.48 9.00 -6.11
CA ALA A 129 14.86 7.94 -6.88
C ALA A 129 14.97 6.62 -6.11
N ALA A 130 13.86 5.88 -6.05
CA ALA A 130 13.80 4.61 -5.34
C ALA A 130 14.37 3.43 -6.16
N ASP A 131 14.78 3.69 -7.39
CA ASP A 131 15.35 2.69 -8.28
C ASP A 131 16.73 2.25 -7.78
N ASN A 132 17.08 1.01 -8.09
CA ASN A 132 18.40 0.48 -7.80
C ASN A 132 19.38 0.84 -8.92
N PRO A 133 20.64 1.10 -8.58
CA PRO A 133 21.67 1.35 -9.60
C PRO A 133 21.92 0.09 -10.42
N GLN A 134 22.26 0.29 -11.69
CA GLN A 134 22.83 -0.76 -12.51
C GLN A 134 24.35 -0.80 -12.28
N LEU A 135 24.78 -1.73 -11.44
CA LEU A 135 26.21 -1.90 -11.17
C LEU A 135 26.87 -2.70 -12.29
N ARG A 136 28.04 -2.25 -12.72
CA ARG A 136 28.88 -3.01 -13.63
C ARG A 136 29.38 -4.32 -13.02
N THR A 137 29.61 -4.29 -11.73
CA THR A 137 30.24 -5.38 -10.98
C THR A 137 29.24 -6.31 -10.28
N ALA A 138 27.96 -6.25 -10.63
CA ALA A 138 26.94 -7.11 -10.02
C ALA A 138 26.02 -7.75 -11.07
N SER A 139 25.64 -8.97 -10.83
CA SER A 139 24.62 -9.69 -11.59
C SER A 139 23.27 -9.67 -10.85
N VAL A 140 22.18 -9.73 -11.58
CA VAL A 140 20.87 -9.92 -10.94
C VAL A 140 20.76 -11.36 -10.46
N VAL A 141 20.49 -11.52 -9.17
CA VAL A 141 20.21 -12.81 -8.52
C VAL A 141 18.83 -12.79 -7.91
N ARG A 142 18.17 -13.95 -7.78
CA ARG A 142 16.89 -14.15 -7.09
C ARG A 142 15.82 -13.14 -7.49
N PRO A 143 15.35 -13.16 -8.75
CA PRO A 143 14.29 -12.25 -9.23
C PRO A 143 13.02 -12.31 -8.38
N ASP A 144 12.74 -13.46 -7.77
CA ASP A 144 11.60 -13.69 -6.88
C ASP A 144 11.66 -12.82 -5.59
N LEU A 145 12.85 -12.63 -5.02
CA LEU A 145 13.03 -11.75 -3.86
C LEU A 145 12.89 -10.27 -4.25
N TRP A 146 13.35 -9.89 -5.42
CA TRP A 146 13.14 -8.54 -5.95
C TRP A 146 11.67 -8.18 -6.09
N GLN A 147 10.84 -9.12 -6.53
CA GLN A 147 9.38 -8.91 -6.60
C GLN A 147 8.76 -8.71 -5.21
N GLN A 148 9.20 -9.46 -4.21
CA GLN A 148 8.71 -9.31 -2.83
C GLN A 148 9.13 -7.95 -2.24
N ILE A 149 10.36 -7.52 -2.47
CA ILE A 149 10.86 -6.20 -2.05
C ILE A 149 10.08 -5.07 -2.74
N LEU A 150 9.82 -5.19 -4.04
CA LEU A 150 9.02 -4.22 -4.80
C LEU A 150 7.59 -4.13 -4.24
N ALA A 151 6.98 -5.27 -3.94
CA ALA A 151 5.65 -5.31 -3.32
C ALA A 151 5.63 -4.58 -1.96
N ALA A 152 6.68 -4.74 -1.14
CA ALA A 152 6.81 -4.01 0.11
C ALA A 152 6.93 -2.49 -0.09
N LYS A 153 7.74 -2.05 -1.06
CA LYS A 153 7.94 -0.61 -1.38
C LYS A 153 6.67 0.05 -1.89
N THR A 154 5.81 -0.69 -2.58
CA THR A 154 4.53 -0.19 -3.12
C THR A 154 3.38 -0.30 -2.13
N ALA A 155 3.58 -0.89 -0.95
CA ALA A 155 2.56 -0.97 0.09
C ALA A 155 2.17 0.43 0.59
N PRO A 156 0.86 0.74 0.78
CA PRO A 156 0.41 2.07 1.20
C PRO A 156 1.02 2.55 2.52
N ALA A 157 1.33 1.63 3.44
CA ALA A 157 1.94 1.94 4.72
C ALA A 157 3.45 2.22 4.63
N PHE A 158 4.13 1.90 3.53
CA PHE A 158 5.59 1.96 3.43
C PHE A 158 6.16 3.35 3.73
N ALA A 159 5.54 4.40 3.20
CA ALA A 159 6.01 5.78 3.37
C ALA A 159 6.00 6.24 4.85
N MET A 160 5.14 5.65 5.69
CA MET A 160 5.00 6.00 7.11
C MET A 160 5.76 5.04 8.03
N CYS A 161 6.30 3.95 7.50
CA CYS A 161 6.83 2.83 8.26
C CYS A 161 8.36 2.81 8.25
N THR A 162 8.97 3.57 9.15
CA THR A 162 10.43 3.73 9.24
C THR A 162 11.16 2.39 9.34
N GLU A 163 10.65 1.45 10.12
CA GLU A 163 11.27 0.13 10.26
C GLU A 163 11.17 -0.70 8.98
N ALA A 164 10.02 -0.70 8.29
CA ALA A 164 9.89 -1.35 6.98
C ALA A 164 10.84 -0.73 5.96
N GLN A 165 10.96 0.61 5.95
CA GLN A 165 11.90 1.32 5.08
C GLN A 165 13.35 0.90 5.34
N ARG A 166 13.76 0.81 6.60
CA ARG A 166 15.11 0.40 7.01
C ARG A 166 15.42 -1.02 6.56
N GLN A 167 14.53 -1.98 6.86
CA GLN A 167 14.72 -3.37 6.50
C GLN A 167 14.75 -3.57 4.98
N THR A 168 13.86 -2.88 4.26
CA THR A 168 13.79 -2.95 2.79
C THR A 168 15.03 -2.39 2.13
N ALA A 169 15.50 -1.23 2.57
CA ALA A 169 16.70 -0.58 2.05
C ALA A 169 17.93 -1.50 2.16
N CYS A 170 18.13 -2.10 3.34
CA CYS A 170 19.25 -3.02 3.54
C CYS A 170 19.06 -4.37 2.83
N ALA A 171 17.81 -4.86 2.66
CA ALA A 171 17.56 -6.07 1.88
C ALA A 171 17.93 -5.88 0.40
N GLU A 172 17.63 -4.71 -0.18
CA GLU A 172 18.00 -4.38 -1.55
C GLU A 172 19.52 -4.33 -1.74
N VAL A 173 20.23 -3.60 -0.86
CA VAL A 173 21.70 -3.50 -0.93
C VAL A 173 22.33 -4.87 -0.73
N GLU A 174 21.83 -5.70 0.18
CA GLU A 174 22.32 -7.06 0.38
C GLU A 174 22.11 -7.95 -0.85
N LEU A 175 20.99 -7.79 -1.60
CA LEU A 175 20.78 -8.51 -2.87
C LEU A 175 21.70 -8.03 -3.99
N LEU A 176 21.98 -6.72 -4.07
CA LEU A 176 22.95 -6.18 -5.02
C LEU A 176 24.36 -6.68 -4.71
N HIS A 177 24.71 -6.72 -3.43
CA HIS A 177 25.97 -7.27 -2.97
C HIS A 177 26.08 -8.78 -3.24
N ALA A 178 24.98 -9.54 -3.03
CA ALA A 178 24.91 -10.95 -3.45
C ALA A 178 25.13 -11.11 -4.96
N GLY A 179 24.62 -10.17 -5.74
CA GLY A 179 24.87 -10.09 -7.19
C GLY A 179 26.33 -9.88 -7.53
N HIS A 180 27.04 -9.07 -6.75
CA HIS A 180 28.49 -8.90 -6.90
C HIS A 180 29.25 -10.18 -6.61
N GLU A 181 28.96 -10.86 -5.52
CA GLU A 181 29.57 -12.15 -5.19
C GLU A 181 29.31 -13.19 -6.29
N ALA A 182 28.09 -13.25 -6.84
CA ALA A 182 27.78 -14.13 -7.96
C ALA A 182 28.57 -13.74 -9.22
N TRP A 183 28.73 -12.42 -9.48
CA TRP A 183 29.47 -11.90 -10.61
C TRP A 183 30.99 -12.29 -10.53
N THR A 184 31.56 -12.27 -9.32
CA THR A 184 32.92 -12.76 -9.06
C THR A 184 33.00 -14.30 -8.91
N ARG A 185 31.88 -15.01 -9.10
CA ARG A 185 31.73 -16.46 -8.96
C ARG A 185 31.89 -17.00 -7.54
N GLY A 186 31.77 -16.15 -6.54
CA GLY A 186 31.66 -16.53 -5.13
C GLY A 186 30.24 -16.99 -4.79
N PHE A 187 29.76 -18.10 -5.40
CA PHE A 187 28.35 -18.52 -5.29
C PHE A 187 27.91 -18.84 -3.86
N ASP A 188 28.81 -19.36 -3.03
CA ASP A 188 28.48 -19.66 -1.62
C ASP A 188 28.36 -18.36 -0.80
N ALA A 189 29.23 -17.39 -1.02
CA ALA A 189 29.12 -16.05 -0.43
C ALA A 189 27.84 -15.35 -0.89
N SER A 190 27.55 -15.42 -2.19
CA SER A 190 26.30 -14.91 -2.76
C SER A 190 25.06 -15.53 -2.10
N ALA A 191 25.05 -16.86 -1.95
CA ALA A 191 23.93 -17.59 -1.30
C ALA A 191 23.77 -17.18 0.18
N ALA A 192 24.87 -16.95 0.89
CA ALA A 192 24.81 -16.45 2.27
C ALA A 192 24.18 -15.06 2.34
N ARG A 193 24.52 -14.13 1.43
CA ARG A 193 23.93 -12.80 1.34
C ARG A 193 22.45 -12.85 0.96
N VAL A 194 22.09 -13.69 -0.02
CA VAL A 194 20.69 -13.95 -0.39
C VAL A 194 19.90 -14.40 0.83
N SER A 195 20.47 -15.30 1.64
CA SER A 195 19.80 -15.76 2.87
C SER A 195 19.61 -14.63 3.89
N ARG A 196 20.57 -13.74 4.04
CA ARG A 196 20.44 -12.56 4.91
C ARG A 196 19.36 -11.60 4.42
N SER A 197 19.31 -11.33 3.10
CA SER A 197 18.26 -10.50 2.51
C SER A 197 16.87 -11.14 2.70
N ALA A 198 16.74 -12.43 2.39
CA ALA A 198 15.49 -13.18 2.55
C ALA A 198 14.99 -13.20 4.00
N ALA A 199 15.91 -13.30 4.97
CA ALA A 199 15.58 -13.27 6.40
C ALA A 199 14.96 -11.93 6.85
N ARG A 200 15.14 -10.83 6.10
CA ARG A 200 14.53 -9.52 6.38
C ARG A 200 13.06 -9.44 5.93
N LEU A 201 12.62 -10.24 4.96
CA LEU A 201 11.27 -10.14 4.38
C LEU A 201 10.15 -10.34 5.41
N PRO A 202 10.20 -11.32 6.32
CA PRO A 202 9.19 -11.43 7.38
C PRO A 202 9.13 -10.19 8.29
N ALA A 203 10.29 -9.61 8.63
CA ALA A 203 10.35 -8.40 9.45
C ALA A 203 9.77 -7.18 8.71
N ILE A 204 9.99 -7.08 7.38
CA ILE A 204 9.36 -6.05 6.54
C ILE A 204 7.84 -6.19 6.59
N GLY A 205 7.32 -7.40 6.39
CA GLY A 205 5.89 -7.67 6.45
C GLY A 205 5.27 -7.30 7.80
N ALA A 206 5.88 -7.77 8.88
CA ALA A 206 5.43 -7.46 10.24
C ALA A 206 5.47 -5.94 10.55
N ALA A 207 6.50 -5.24 10.10
CA ALA A 207 6.59 -3.80 10.27
C ALA A 207 5.51 -3.06 9.48
N LEU A 208 5.23 -3.46 8.24
CA LEU A 208 4.14 -2.89 7.43
C LEU A 208 2.78 -3.12 8.07
N ASP A 209 2.55 -4.32 8.63
CA ASP A 209 1.31 -4.64 9.34
C ASP A 209 1.12 -3.80 10.60
N ALA A 210 2.20 -3.56 11.35
CA ALA A 210 2.18 -2.72 12.54
C ALA A 210 1.95 -1.22 12.23
N CYS A 211 2.33 -0.77 11.03
CA CYS A 211 2.17 0.61 10.59
C CYS A 211 0.88 0.88 9.81
N LYS A 212 -0.02 -0.09 9.70
CA LYS A 212 -1.31 0.17 9.05
C LYS A 212 -2.01 1.31 9.78
N PRO A 213 -2.46 2.36 9.06
CA PRO A 213 -3.27 3.39 9.69
C PRO A 213 -4.47 2.73 10.34
N PRO A 214 -4.95 3.24 11.49
CA PRO A 214 -6.17 2.74 12.07
C PRO A 214 -7.27 2.79 11.00
N PRO A 215 -8.20 1.83 11.00
CA PRO A 215 -9.32 1.84 10.07
C PRO A 215 -10.02 3.21 10.15
N PRO A 216 -10.51 3.75 9.04
CA PRO A 216 -11.24 5.00 9.08
C PRO A 216 -12.37 4.88 10.11
N PRO A 217 -12.67 5.95 10.85
CA PRO A 217 -13.74 5.91 11.82
C PRO A 217 -15.03 5.48 11.11
N PRO A 218 -15.89 4.69 11.79
CA PRO A 218 -17.13 4.26 11.18
C PRO A 218 -17.96 5.47 10.73
N PRO A 219 -18.73 5.33 9.65
CA PRO A 219 -19.54 6.42 9.14
C PRO A 219 -20.50 6.92 10.21
N GLN A 220 -20.63 8.23 10.33
CA GLN A 220 -21.58 8.82 11.26
C GLN A 220 -22.96 8.89 10.59
N ILE A 221 -23.91 8.10 11.08
CA ILE A 221 -25.31 8.21 10.66
C ILE A 221 -25.92 9.44 11.33
N PRO A 222 -26.52 10.40 10.60
CA PRO A 222 -27.21 11.54 11.22
C PRO A 222 -28.46 11.06 12.00
N GLU A 223 -28.96 11.85 12.94
CA GLU A 223 -30.21 11.52 13.62
C GLU A 223 -31.40 11.48 12.65
N LYS A 224 -31.34 12.32 11.61
CA LYS A 224 -32.37 12.41 10.58
C LYS A 224 -31.74 12.58 9.19
N LEU A 225 -32.23 11.80 8.22
CA LEU A 225 -31.90 11.93 6.81
C LEU A 225 -33.17 12.22 6.01
N THR A 226 -33.12 13.25 5.16
CA THR A 226 -34.24 13.60 4.27
C THR A 226 -33.91 13.25 2.83
N LEU A 227 -34.72 12.40 2.23
CA LEU A 227 -34.71 12.10 0.79
C LEU A 227 -35.75 12.95 0.09
N ARG A 228 -35.32 13.81 -0.85
CA ARG A 228 -36.25 14.61 -1.65
C ARG A 228 -37.04 13.70 -2.59
N GLY A 229 -38.35 13.88 -2.62
CA GLY A 229 -39.23 13.02 -3.41
C GLY A 229 -38.99 13.10 -4.92
N ASP A 230 -38.65 14.29 -5.41
CA ASP A 230 -38.40 14.57 -6.84
C ASP A 230 -37.05 14.09 -7.34
N THR A 231 -36.09 13.81 -6.46
CA THR A 231 -34.80 13.18 -6.80
C THR A 231 -34.77 11.70 -6.44
N THR A 232 -35.71 11.22 -5.64
CA THR A 232 -35.77 9.81 -5.22
C THR A 232 -36.74 9.01 -6.08
N PHE A 233 -37.89 9.57 -6.45
CA PHE A 233 -38.91 8.90 -7.27
C PHE A 233 -39.28 9.74 -8.48
N GLY A 234 -39.53 9.09 -9.59
CA GLY A 234 -40.15 9.71 -10.75
C GLY A 234 -41.57 10.26 -10.41
N PHE A 235 -42.07 11.15 -11.27
CA PHE A 235 -43.40 11.74 -11.08
C PHE A 235 -44.46 10.64 -10.94
N ASP A 236 -45.32 10.75 -9.93
CA ASP A 236 -46.36 9.77 -9.55
C ASP A 236 -45.85 8.32 -9.31
N ARG A 237 -44.56 8.14 -9.13
CA ARG A 237 -43.96 6.83 -8.85
C ARG A 237 -43.70 6.63 -7.35
N SER A 238 -43.81 5.36 -6.94
CA SER A 238 -43.60 4.96 -5.56
C SER A 238 -42.97 3.56 -5.39
N ASP A 239 -42.61 2.94 -6.50
CA ASP A 239 -42.03 1.59 -6.55
C ASP A 239 -40.51 1.65 -6.83
N VAL A 240 -39.79 0.56 -6.62
CA VAL A 240 -38.34 0.50 -6.81
C VAL A 240 -37.97 0.77 -8.28
N SER A 241 -38.78 0.29 -9.26
CA SER A 241 -38.54 0.55 -10.67
C SER A 241 -38.68 2.03 -11.04
N GLY A 242 -39.49 2.76 -10.30
CA GLY A 242 -39.69 4.20 -10.45
C GLY A 242 -38.72 5.06 -9.65
N MET A 243 -37.75 4.46 -8.93
CA MET A 243 -36.70 5.21 -8.27
C MET A 243 -35.69 5.77 -9.28
N LEU A 244 -35.33 7.03 -9.10
CA LEU A 244 -34.33 7.74 -9.88
C LEU A 244 -32.89 7.33 -9.48
N PRO A 245 -31.91 7.43 -10.38
CA PRO A 245 -30.53 7.04 -10.07
C PRO A 245 -29.94 7.73 -8.84
N GLU A 246 -30.22 9.02 -8.63
CA GLU A 246 -29.77 9.76 -7.44
C GLU A 246 -30.36 9.19 -6.15
N GLY A 247 -31.64 8.87 -6.12
CA GLY A 247 -32.31 8.28 -4.98
C GLY A 247 -31.74 6.90 -4.63
N ARG A 248 -31.48 6.07 -5.65
CA ARG A 248 -30.83 4.76 -5.47
C ARG A 248 -29.42 4.91 -4.89
N SER A 249 -28.59 5.75 -5.50
CA SER A 249 -27.23 5.99 -5.03
C SER A 249 -27.16 6.44 -3.55
N ARG A 250 -28.09 7.32 -3.15
CA ARG A 250 -28.18 7.77 -1.74
C ARG A 250 -28.61 6.64 -0.80
N LEU A 251 -29.52 5.77 -1.23
CA LEU A 251 -29.94 4.63 -0.44
C LEU A 251 -28.87 3.54 -0.39
N ASP A 252 -28.14 3.30 -1.49
CA ASP A 252 -27.03 2.35 -1.53
C ASP A 252 -25.91 2.79 -0.58
N LYS A 253 -25.58 4.09 -0.59
CA LYS A 253 -24.63 4.64 0.38
C LYS A 253 -25.12 4.43 1.81
N LEU A 254 -26.38 4.75 2.10
CA LEU A 254 -26.95 4.58 3.42
C LEU A 254 -26.93 3.11 3.88
N VAL A 255 -27.23 2.17 2.98
CA VAL A 255 -27.09 0.73 3.25
C VAL A 255 -25.66 0.36 3.61
N GLY A 256 -24.68 0.86 2.84
CA GLY A 256 -23.26 0.66 3.12
C GLY A 256 -22.84 1.21 4.48
N ASP A 257 -23.27 2.43 4.79
CA ASP A 257 -22.98 3.10 6.06
C ASP A 257 -23.63 2.38 7.26
N LEU A 258 -24.90 1.98 7.14
CA LEU A 258 -25.63 1.26 8.20
C LEU A 258 -25.06 -0.12 8.52
N LYS A 259 -24.41 -0.77 7.57
CA LYS A 259 -23.71 -2.06 7.80
C LYS A 259 -22.40 -1.94 8.56
N GLN A 260 -21.84 -0.73 8.64
CA GLN A 260 -20.58 -0.46 9.32
C GLN A 260 -20.77 0.05 10.75
N VAL A 261 -22.04 0.28 11.16
CA VAL A 261 -22.38 0.78 12.50
C VAL A 261 -23.30 -0.20 13.20
N ASP A 262 -23.20 -0.31 14.50
CA ASP A 262 -24.03 -1.18 15.35
C ASP A 262 -24.88 -0.40 16.37
N ASP A 263 -24.75 0.91 16.37
CA ASP A 263 -25.41 1.80 17.33
C ASP A 263 -26.83 2.20 16.94
N VAL A 264 -27.26 1.93 15.70
CA VAL A 264 -28.64 2.17 15.25
C VAL A 264 -29.54 1.04 15.76
N SER A 265 -30.53 1.40 16.56
CA SER A 265 -31.50 0.45 17.18
C SER A 265 -32.79 0.32 16.41
N ALA A 266 -33.25 1.38 15.74
CA ALA A 266 -34.46 1.37 14.91
C ALA A 266 -34.44 2.51 13.89
N ILE A 267 -35.24 2.37 12.82
CA ILE A 267 -35.42 3.40 11.79
C ILE A 267 -36.90 3.70 11.59
N GLY A 268 -37.29 4.96 11.86
CA GLY A 268 -38.59 5.50 11.46
C GLY A 268 -38.50 6.06 10.03
N ILE A 269 -39.46 5.70 9.17
CA ILE A 269 -39.48 6.13 7.77
C ILE A 269 -40.80 6.83 7.48
N ASP A 270 -40.78 8.15 7.35
CA ASP A 270 -41.95 8.99 7.25
C ASP A 270 -42.05 9.62 5.85
N GLY A 271 -43.09 9.27 5.10
CA GLY A 271 -43.36 9.78 3.76
C GLY A 271 -44.31 10.95 3.76
N TYR A 272 -44.01 11.98 2.95
CA TYR A 272 -44.81 13.21 2.81
C TYR A 272 -45.03 13.54 1.34
N THR A 273 -46.13 14.27 1.07
CA THR A 273 -46.43 14.86 -0.23
C THR A 273 -46.61 16.37 -0.08
N ASP A 274 -46.67 17.05 -1.22
CA ASP A 274 -47.19 18.42 -1.25
C ASP A 274 -48.77 18.39 -1.11
N ARG A 275 -49.36 19.59 -1.12
CA ARG A 275 -50.81 19.76 -0.95
C ARG A 275 -51.64 19.52 -2.22
N LEU A 276 -50.98 19.27 -3.36
CA LEU A 276 -51.70 19.06 -4.62
C LEU A 276 -52.32 17.68 -4.67
N GLY A 277 -53.57 17.60 -5.11
CA GLY A 277 -54.34 16.34 -5.14
C GLY A 277 -55.20 16.10 -3.91
N SER A 278 -55.94 14.98 -3.94
CA SER A 278 -56.83 14.59 -2.82
C SER A 278 -56.08 14.03 -1.61
N ASP A 279 -56.67 14.16 -0.41
CA ASP A 279 -56.07 13.64 0.81
C ASP A 279 -55.82 12.13 0.75
N SER A 280 -56.83 11.38 0.21
CA SER A 280 -56.71 9.93 0.08
C SER A 280 -55.61 9.50 -0.90
N TYR A 281 -55.41 10.22 -1.99
CA TYR A 281 -54.34 9.98 -2.93
C TYR A 281 -53.00 10.24 -2.27
N ASN A 282 -52.80 11.39 -1.65
CA ASN A 282 -51.56 11.79 -1.01
C ASN A 282 -51.20 10.84 0.16
N GLN A 283 -52.20 10.41 0.93
CA GLN A 283 -51.99 9.43 2.01
C GLN A 283 -51.44 8.10 1.43
N ARG A 284 -52.07 7.57 0.37
CA ARG A 284 -51.58 6.34 -0.27
C ARG A 284 -50.21 6.50 -0.90
N LEU A 285 -49.96 7.60 -1.58
CA LEU A 285 -48.67 7.84 -2.26
C LEU A 285 -47.51 7.92 -1.23
N SER A 286 -47.70 8.68 -0.18
CA SER A 286 -46.72 8.83 0.88
C SER A 286 -46.40 7.51 1.58
N THR A 287 -47.45 6.71 1.90
CA THR A 287 -47.31 5.39 2.52
C THR A 287 -46.50 4.45 1.61
N ARG A 288 -46.88 4.35 0.33
CA ARG A 288 -46.16 3.49 -0.63
C ARG A 288 -44.67 3.87 -0.78
N ARG A 289 -44.35 5.17 -0.80
CA ARG A 289 -42.95 5.65 -0.86
C ARG A 289 -42.19 5.27 0.38
N ALA A 290 -42.72 5.45 1.56
CA ALA A 290 -42.09 5.05 2.80
C ALA A 290 -41.85 3.51 2.84
N ASP A 291 -42.87 2.71 2.44
CA ASP A 291 -42.76 1.25 2.38
C ASP A 291 -41.72 0.79 1.35
N THR A 292 -41.57 1.52 0.25
CA THR A 292 -40.55 1.20 -0.76
C THR A 292 -39.14 1.47 -0.26
N VAL A 293 -38.92 2.58 0.43
CA VAL A 293 -37.64 2.85 1.09
C VAL A 293 -37.33 1.78 2.13
N LYS A 294 -38.30 1.41 2.98
CA LYS A 294 -38.16 0.31 3.96
C LYS A 294 -37.69 -0.99 3.28
N ARG A 295 -38.42 -1.43 2.25
CA ARG A 295 -38.07 -2.65 1.51
C ARG A 295 -36.68 -2.58 0.87
N TYR A 296 -36.31 -1.41 0.34
CA TYR A 296 -35.01 -1.21 -0.26
C TYR A 296 -33.88 -1.41 0.76
N LEU A 297 -34.00 -0.81 1.93
CA LEU A 297 -33.02 -0.98 3.02
C LEU A 297 -32.96 -2.45 3.49
N GLN A 298 -34.09 -3.11 3.66
CA GLN A 298 -34.16 -4.53 4.02
C GLN A 298 -33.51 -5.44 2.98
N GLN A 299 -33.81 -5.22 1.69
CA GLN A 299 -33.20 -5.95 0.59
C GLN A 299 -31.68 -5.68 0.48
N GLY A 300 -31.27 -4.49 0.86
CA GLY A 300 -29.85 -4.14 1.01
C GLY A 300 -29.17 -4.82 2.20
N GLY A 301 -29.89 -5.57 3.05
CA GLY A 301 -29.33 -6.32 4.19
C GLY A 301 -29.20 -5.48 5.47
N VAL A 302 -30.00 -4.41 5.61
CA VAL A 302 -30.09 -3.66 6.87
C VAL A 302 -31.09 -4.39 7.80
N ASP A 303 -30.57 -4.96 8.88
CA ASP A 303 -31.33 -5.79 9.83
C ASP A 303 -31.56 -5.05 11.15
N VAL A 304 -32.36 -3.99 11.09
CA VAL A 304 -32.85 -3.26 12.28
C VAL A 304 -34.36 -3.09 12.18
N PRO A 305 -35.10 -3.00 13.30
CA PRO A 305 -36.53 -2.70 13.30
C PRO A 305 -36.83 -1.42 12.49
N MET A 306 -37.75 -1.52 11.53
CA MET A 306 -38.14 -0.40 10.69
C MET A 306 -39.66 -0.19 10.70
N ASN A 307 -40.09 1.05 10.90
CA ASN A 307 -41.47 1.44 10.82
C ASN A 307 -41.68 2.48 9.71
N ALA A 308 -42.53 2.16 8.73
CA ALA A 308 -42.82 3.04 7.60
C ALA A 308 -44.24 3.62 7.78
N ARG A 309 -44.36 4.94 7.60
CA ARG A 309 -45.64 5.66 7.71
C ARG A 309 -45.76 6.72 6.61
N GLY A 310 -46.97 6.84 6.06
CA GLY A 310 -47.30 7.96 5.18
C GLY A 310 -48.11 9.01 5.96
N HIS A 311 -47.79 10.24 5.76
CA HIS A 311 -48.45 11.41 6.38
C HIS A 311 -49.29 12.24 5.38
N GLY A 312 -49.25 11.86 4.08
CA GLY A 312 -49.90 12.66 3.04
C GLY A 312 -49.35 14.06 3.01
N LYS A 313 -50.21 15.05 2.92
CA LYS A 313 -49.89 16.48 2.89
C LYS A 313 -49.67 17.16 4.23
N ARG A 314 -49.63 16.39 5.31
CA ARG A 314 -49.42 16.91 6.67
C ARG A 314 -47.98 17.38 6.84
N ASP A 315 -47.77 18.26 7.80
CA ASP A 315 -46.45 18.75 8.21
C ASP A 315 -45.63 19.33 7.04
N PRO A 316 -46.14 20.35 6.31
CA PRO A 316 -45.42 20.95 5.23
C PRO A 316 -44.21 21.74 5.77
N VAL A 317 -43.03 21.56 5.12
CA VAL A 317 -41.81 22.32 5.45
C VAL A 317 -41.75 23.68 4.77
N VAL A 318 -42.52 23.85 3.69
CA VAL A 318 -42.72 25.15 3.01
C VAL A 318 -44.19 25.37 2.70
N GLN A 319 -44.61 26.64 2.76
CA GLN A 319 -45.91 27.10 2.32
C GLN A 319 -45.72 27.97 1.09
N CYS A 320 -46.57 27.77 0.08
CA CYS A 320 -46.43 28.38 -1.24
C CYS A 320 -47.78 28.89 -1.69
N ASP A 321 -47.84 30.08 -2.29
CA ASP A 321 -49.05 30.77 -2.72
C ASP A 321 -48.99 31.33 -4.16
N GLN A 322 -47.98 30.85 -4.91
CA GLN A 322 -47.79 31.26 -6.33
C GLN A 322 -49.02 30.96 -7.16
N ARG A 323 -49.44 31.93 -7.98
CA ARG A 323 -50.57 31.80 -8.91
C ARG A 323 -50.20 30.97 -10.15
N ASP A 324 -48.96 31.09 -10.58
CA ASP A 324 -48.44 30.26 -11.65
C ASP A 324 -48.27 28.83 -11.17
N ARG A 325 -48.82 27.85 -11.95
CA ARG A 325 -48.85 26.45 -11.56
C ARG A 325 -47.44 25.86 -11.51
N GLN A 326 -46.56 26.24 -12.45
CA GLN A 326 -45.21 25.68 -12.51
C GLN A 326 -44.37 26.18 -11.32
N GLN A 327 -44.41 27.48 -11.05
CA GLN A 327 -43.73 28.04 -9.89
C GLN A 327 -44.29 27.50 -8.56
N LEU A 328 -45.59 27.21 -8.49
CA LEU A 328 -46.18 26.59 -7.32
C LEU A 328 -45.65 25.14 -7.09
N ILE A 329 -45.56 24.34 -8.17
CA ILE A 329 -45.03 22.99 -8.11
C ILE A 329 -43.56 22.98 -7.68
N GLU A 330 -42.74 23.91 -8.19
CA GLU A 330 -41.33 24.07 -7.82
C GLU A 330 -41.19 24.51 -6.37
N CYS A 331 -41.94 25.52 -5.94
CA CYS A 331 -41.93 25.97 -4.54
C CYS A 331 -42.31 24.84 -3.56
N LEU A 332 -43.28 24.02 -3.91
CA LEU A 332 -43.75 22.90 -3.07
C LEU A 332 -42.83 21.67 -3.06
N ALA A 333 -41.76 21.64 -3.87
CA ALA A 333 -40.86 20.49 -3.99
C ALA A 333 -40.32 20.01 -2.66
N PRO A 334 -39.91 20.84 -1.67
CA PRO A 334 -39.40 20.37 -0.39
C PRO A 334 -40.43 19.57 0.45
N ASN A 335 -41.73 19.75 0.22
CA ASN A 335 -42.78 19.01 0.91
C ASN A 335 -42.88 17.55 0.43
N ARG A 336 -42.47 17.28 -0.82
CA ARG A 336 -42.37 15.93 -1.37
C ARG A 336 -41.08 15.27 -0.89
N ARG A 337 -41.13 14.52 0.21
CA ARG A 337 -39.95 13.95 0.86
C ARG A 337 -40.24 12.63 1.58
N VAL A 338 -39.20 11.89 1.82
CA VAL A 338 -39.18 10.79 2.78
C VAL A 338 -38.10 11.10 3.83
N GLU A 339 -38.50 11.09 5.10
CA GLU A 339 -37.62 11.31 6.23
C GLU A 339 -37.28 9.98 6.87
N LEU A 340 -36.01 9.75 7.18
CA LEU A 340 -35.53 8.61 7.94
C LEU A 340 -35.01 9.14 9.29
N ASN A 341 -35.60 8.66 10.38
CA ASN A 341 -35.23 9.03 11.75
C ASN A 341 -34.55 7.82 12.39
N PHE A 342 -33.32 7.99 12.84
CA PHE A 342 -32.48 6.91 13.37
C PHE A 342 -32.49 6.96 14.91
N SER A 343 -33.04 5.93 15.55
CA SER A 343 -32.92 5.74 16.98
C SER A 343 -31.59 5.11 17.33
N ARG A 344 -30.93 5.61 18.37
CA ARG A 344 -29.62 5.09 18.82
C ARG A 344 -29.81 4.11 19.98
N ARG A 345 -28.92 3.12 20.01
CA ARG A 345 -28.72 2.29 21.19
C ARG A 345 -27.98 3.13 22.24
N PRO A 346 -28.43 3.17 23.51
CA PRO A 346 -27.66 3.85 24.55
C PRO A 346 -26.25 3.20 24.63
N PRO A 347 -25.21 4.01 24.89
CA PRO A 347 -23.86 3.46 25.06
C PRO A 347 -23.90 2.40 26.17
N ALA A 348 -23.23 1.26 25.91
CA ALA A 348 -23.08 0.23 26.93
C ALA A 348 -22.41 0.87 28.15
N VAL A 349 -23.11 0.90 29.27
CA VAL A 349 -22.54 1.32 30.56
C VAL A 349 -21.48 0.28 30.89
N THR A 350 -20.19 0.62 30.64
CA THR A 350 -19.07 -0.17 31.14
C THR A 350 -19.18 -0.14 32.67
N GLY A 351 -19.69 -1.25 33.24
CA GLY A 351 -19.88 -1.40 34.67
C GLY A 351 -18.53 -1.14 35.37
N GLN A 352 -18.52 -0.09 36.19
CA GLN A 352 -17.53 0.04 37.25
C GLN A 352 -17.63 -1.19 38.12
N ARG A 353 -16.63 -2.05 38.13
CA ARG A 353 -16.47 -3.11 39.11
C ARG A 353 -16.40 -2.43 40.47
N PRO A 354 -17.26 -2.75 41.44
CA PRO A 354 -17.10 -2.22 42.77
C PRO A 354 -15.78 -2.72 43.34
N ALA A 355 -14.97 -1.78 43.84
CA ALA A 355 -13.77 -2.09 44.59
C ALA A 355 -14.18 -2.87 45.86
N GLN A 356 -13.63 -4.10 46.02
CA GLN A 356 -13.60 -4.86 47.26
C GLN A 356 -12.23 -4.67 47.89
#